data_6fc82fd5497ff7fcc1478867f89004e2
#
_entry.id   6fc82fd5497ff7fcc1478867f89004e2
#
_cell.length_a   1.000
_cell.length_b   1.000
_cell.length_c   1.000
_cell.angle_alpha   90.00
_cell.angle_beta   90.00
_cell.angle_gamma   90.00
#
_symmetry.space_group_name_H-M   'P 1'
#
loop_
_entity.id
_entity.type
_entity.pdbx_description
1 polymer ?
#
loop_
_entity_poly.entity_id
_entity_poly.type
_entity_poly.pdbx_seq_one_letter_code
_entity_poly.pdbx_strand_id
1 'polypeptide(L)'
;MKQVDIAGKNYVLTDLDEISKRQAWVEARISFEFFLLEYKGMNLLVLEAKDGIHYSPRNLRLIAQRIYSIYQMPAVFLLSNLSNTDRNRLIDQDVYFIVSGKYFFLPNLLVRS
;
A
#
# COMPACT_ATOMS: atom_id res chain seq x y z
N MET A 1 -6.78 -16.34 1.23
CA MET A 1 -5.66 -15.77 0.46
C MET A 1 -6.14 -14.58 -0.33
N LYS A 2 -5.42 -13.49 -0.27
CA LYS A 2 -5.79 -12.25 -0.97
C LYS A 2 -4.98 -12.09 -2.23
N GLN A 3 -5.61 -11.59 -3.29
CA GLN A 3 -4.94 -11.34 -4.56
C GLN A 3 -5.30 -9.95 -5.05
N VAL A 4 -4.41 -9.37 -5.84
CA VAL A 4 -4.65 -8.10 -6.52
C VAL A 4 -4.29 -8.23 -7.99
N ASP A 5 -5.03 -7.53 -8.84
CA ASP A 5 -4.75 -7.46 -10.27
C ASP A 5 -3.97 -6.17 -10.54
N ILE A 6 -2.75 -6.34 -11.04
CA ILE A 6 -1.89 -5.22 -11.43
C ILE A 6 -1.55 -5.41 -12.91
N ALA A 7 -2.05 -4.53 -13.75
CA ALA A 7 -1.80 -4.58 -15.19
C ALA A 7 -2.20 -5.91 -15.82
N GLY A 8 -3.31 -6.49 -15.39
CA GLY A 8 -3.83 -7.74 -15.93
C GLY A 8 -3.20 -9.00 -15.37
N LYS A 9 -2.31 -8.87 -14.41
CA LYS A 9 -1.65 -10.01 -13.79
C LYS A 9 -2.02 -10.08 -12.31
N ASN A 10 -2.33 -11.28 -11.83
CA ASN A 10 -2.72 -11.49 -10.43
C ASN A 10 -1.47 -11.69 -9.56
N TYR A 11 -1.43 -10.96 -8.47
CA TYR A 11 -0.38 -11.07 -7.47
C TYR A 11 -0.99 -11.50 -6.15
N VAL A 12 -0.28 -12.38 -5.45
CA VAL A 12 -0.72 -12.85 -4.14
C VAL A 12 -0.23 -11.92 -3.05
N LEU A 13 -1.14 -11.54 -2.16
CA LEU A 13 -0.80 -10.79 -0.95
C LEU A 13 -0.69 -11.77 0.20
N THR A 14 0.46 -11.75 0.86
CA THR A 14 0.71 -12.63 2.02
C THR A 14 0.48 -11.83 3.29
N ASP A 15 -0.21 -12.41 4.26
CA ASP A 15 -0.45 -11.75 5.54
C ASP A 15 0.89 -11.44 6.22
N LEU A 16 1.01 -10.23 6.76
CA LEU A 16 2.16 -9.90 7.60
C LEU A 16 2.01 -10.67 8.92
N ASP A 17 3.11 -11.27 9.39
CA ASP A 17 3.07 -12.03 10.64
C ASP A 17 2.80 -11.13 11.84
N GLU A 18 2.31 -11.73 12.93
CA GLU A 18 1.89 -10.99 14.11
C GLU A 18 3.04 -10.25 14.78
N ILE A 19 4.22 -10.84 14.79
CA ILE A 19 5.37 -10.20 15.43
C ILE A 19 5.76 -8.94 14.67
N SER A 20 5.85 -9.03 13.36
CA SER A 20 6.16 -7.87 12.52
C SER A 20 5.07 -6.80 12.61
N LYS A 21 3.80 -7.22 12.62
CA LYS A 21 2.67 -6.31 12.71
C LYS A 21 2.68 -5.49 13.99
N ARG A 22 3.19 -6.06 15.08
CA ARG A 22 3.27 -5.36 16.37
C ARG A 22 4.23 -4.18 16.35
N GLN A 23 5.10 -4.09 15.38
CA GLN A 23 6.00 -2.95 15.25
C GLN A 23 5.26 -1.68 14.82
N ALA A 24 4.09 -1.83 14.22
CA ALA A 24 3.27 -0.68 13.83
C ALA A 24 2.56 -0.11 15.06
N TRP A 25 2.20 1.18 14.96
CA TRP A 25 1.48 1.83 16.06
C TRP A 25 0.04 1.31 16.14
N VAL A 26 -0.57 1.52 17.32
CA VAL A 26 -1.85 0.90 17.65
C VAL A 26 -2.94 1.26 16.64
N GLU A 27 -3.08 2.55 16.31
CA GLU A 27 -4.12 2.98 15.39
C GLU A 27 -3.98 2.32 14.01
N ALA A 28 -2.74 2.14 13.55
CA ALA A 28 -2.53 1.49 12.27
C ALA A 28 -2.96 0.02 12.32
N ARG A 29 -2.64 -0.67 13.41
CA ARG A 29 -3.01 -2.07 13.55
C ARG A 29 -4.52 -2.26 13.63
N ILE A 30 -5.22 -1.30 14.23
CA ILE A 30 -6.68 -1.34 14.33
C ILE A 30 -7.33 -0.99 13.00
N SER A 31 -6.76 -0.05 12.26
CA SER A 31 -7.39 0.55 11.08
C SER A 31 -7.06 -0.13 9.76
N PHE A 32 -5.97 -0.91 9.70
CA PHE A 32 -5.52 -1.51 8.45
C PHE A 32 -5.28 -3.00 8.59
N GLU A 33 -5.53 -3.70 7.47
CA GLU A 33 -4.97 -5.02 7.23
C GLU A 33 -3.59 -4.83 6.61
N PHE A 34 -2.63 -5.66 7.01
CA PHE A 34 -1.24 -5.57 6.54
C PHE A 34 -0.89 -6.80 5.74
N PHE A 35 -0.36 -6.58 4.53
CA PHE A 35 0.06 -7.66 3.64
C PHE A 35 1.44 -7.39 3.09
N LEU A 36 2.11 -8.45 2.68
CA LEU A 36 3.36 -8.35 1.92
C LEU A 36 3.07 -8.63 0.46
N LEU A 37 3.71 -7.86 -0.41
CA LEU A 37 3.62 -8.05 -1.85
C LEU A 37 5.03 -8.04 -2.41
N GLU A 38 5.38 -9.10 -3.13
CA GLU A 38 6.60 -9.10 -3.91
C GLU A 38 6.26 -8.66 -5.32
N TYR A 39 6.84 -7.54 -5.75
CA TYR A 39 6.56 -6.96 -7.05
C TYR A 39 7.86 -6.59 -7.73
N LYS A 40 8.16 -7.27 -8.83
CA LYS A 40 9.38 -7.03 -9.62
C LYS A 40 10.64 -7.04 -8.74
N GLY A 41 10.74 -8.02 -7.86
CA GLY A 41 11.90 -8.19 -7.00
C GLY A 41 11.96 -7.28 -5.78
N MET A 42 10.94 -6.47 -5.56
CA MET A 42 10.88 -5.56 -4.43
C MET A 42 9.78 -5.99 -3.47
N ASN A 43 10.07 -5.93 -2.18
CA ASN A 43 9.06 -6.20 -1.16
C ASN A 43 8.35 -4.91 -0.79
N LEU A 44 7.02 -4.94 -0.88
CA LEU A 44 6.16 -3.81 -0.58
C LEU A 44 5.23 -4.19 0.57
N LEU A 45 4.95 -3.23 1.44
CA LEU A 45 3.98 -3.43 2.51
C LEU A 45 2.65 -2.84 2.08
N VAL A 46 1.65 -3.72 1.89
CA VAL A 46 0.34 -3.30 1.41
C VAL A 46 -0.58 -3.11 2.60
N LEU A 47 -1.23 -1.96 2.65
CA LEU A 47 -2.20 -1.62 3.70
C LEU A 47 -3.57 -1.45 3.08
N GLU A 48 -4.54 -2.15 3.65
CA GLU A 48 -5.93 -2.02 3.25
C GLU A 48 -6.74 -1.52 4.42
N ALA A 49 -7.40 -0.37 4.28
CA ALA A 49 -8.22 0.18 5.35
C ALA A 49 -9.40 -0.73 5.64
N LYS A 50 -9.65 -0.96 6.92
CA LYS A 50 -10.81 -1.75 7.35
C LYS A 50 -12.06 -0.91 7.19
N ASP A 51 -13.14 -1.58 6.97
CA ASP A 51 -14.52 -1.10 6.82
C ASP A 51 -14.78 0.41 6.89
N GLY A 52 -14.98 1.00 5.71
CA GLY A 52 -15.55 2.33 5.62
C GLY A 52 -14.67 3.47 6.07
N ILE A 53 -13.44 3.18 6.49
CA ILE A 53 -12.52 4.25 6.88
C ILE A 53 -11.95 4.88 5.63
N HIS A 54 -12.12 6.19 5.52
CA HIS A 54 -11.63 6.95 4.38
C HIS A 54 -10.51 7.88 4.84
N TYR A 55 -9.39 7.86 4.14
CA TYR A 55 -8.25 8.70 4.45
C TYR A 55 -8.00 9.69 3.32
N SER A 56 -7.67 10.92 3.69
CA SER A 56 -7.25 11.90 2.71
C SER A 56 -5.87 11.55 2.16
N PRO A 57 -5.53 12.02 0.95
CA PRO A 57 -4.18 11.80 0.41
C PRO A 57 -3.07 12.25 1.35
N ARG A 58 -3.25 13.36 2.03
CA ARG A 58 -2.28 13.86 3.01
C ARG A 58 -2.07 12.87 4.14
N ASN A 59 -3.15 12.33 4.68
CA ASN A 59 -3.07 11.36 5.77
C ASN A 59 -2.38 10.08 5.30
N LEU A 60 -2.70 9.61 4.11
CA LEU A 60 -2.04 8.43 3.56
C LEU A 60 -0.54 8.66 3.38
N ARG A 61 -0.15 9.86 2.96
CA ARG A 61 1.26 10.20 2.84
C ARG A 61 1.98 10.11 4.18
N LEU A 62 1.39 10.65 5.24
CA LEU A 62 1.98 10.61 6.57
C LEU A 62 2.09 9.17 7.09
N ILE A 63 1.06 8.38 6.86
CA ILE A 63 1.07 6.96 7.23
C ILE A 63 2.19 6.24 6.46
N ALA A 64 2.31 6.48 5.17
CA ALA A 64 3.33 5.84 4.34
C ALA A 64 4.74 6.18 4.83
N GLN A 65 4.98 7.42 5.19
CA GLN A 65 6.28 7.84 5.73
C GLN A 65 6.61 7.11 7.02
N ARG A 66 5.63 6.96 7.89
CA ARG A 66 5.82 6.28 9.16
C ARG A 66 6.04 4.78 8.97
N ILE A 67 5.32 4.17 8.04
CA ILE A 67 5.51 2.76 7.69
C ILE A 67 6.94 2.54 7.17
N TYR A 68 7.41 3.39 6.29
CA TYR A 68 8.77 3.25 5.77
C TYR A 68 9.81 3.35 6.88
N SER A 69 9.60 4.26 7.81
CA SER A 69 10.49 4.43 8.96
C SER A 69 10.60 3.14 9.80
N ILE A 70 9.49 2.44 9.96
CA ILE A 70 9.42 1.25 10.81
C ILE A 70 9.92 0.01 10.09
N TYR A 71 9.48 -0.19 8.84
CA TYR A 71 9.66 -1.46 8.13
C TYR A 71 10.74 -1.43 7.05
N GLN A 72 11.20 -0.26 6.67
CA GLN A 72 12.17 -0.11 5.58
C GLN A 72 11.61 -0.64 4.25
N MET A 73 10.30 -0.63 4.11
CA MET A 73 9.60 -1.03 2.90
C MET A 73 8.64 0.07 2.48
N PRO A 74 8.52 0.33 1.17
CA PRO A 74 7.50 1.27 0.71
C PRO A 74 6.11 0.78 1.08
N ALA A 75 5.25 1.69 1.54
CA ALA A 75 3.85 1.40 1.79
C ALA A 75 3.05 1.58 0.51
N VAL A 76 2.12 0.67 0.27
CA VAL A 76 1.20 0.71 -0.87
C VAL A 76 -0.20 0.55 -0.32
N PHE A 77 -1.09 1.48 -0.65
CA PHE A 77 -2.47 1.42 -0.16
C PHE A 77 -3.35 0.70 -1.16
N LEU A 78 -4.02 -0.35 -0.68
CA LEU A 78 -5.00 -1.07 -1.49
C LEU A 78 -6.35 -0.39 -1.30
N LEU A 79 -6.85 0.20 -2.37
CA LEU A 79 -8.07 1.01 -2.34
C LEU A 79 -9.13 0.37 -3.23
N SER A 80 -10.39 0.45 -2.82
CA SER A 80 -11.48 -0.08 -3.62
C SER A 80 -12.01 0.96 -4.60
N ASN A 81 -11.77 2.23 -4.32
CA ASN A 81 -12.35 3.32 -5.08
C ASN A 81 -11.48 4.56 -4.92
N LEU A 82 -11.37 5.35 -5.98
CA LEU A 82 -10.49 6.51 -5.96
C LEU A 82 -10.93 7.51 -7.02
N SER A 83 -11.22 8.74 -6.59
CA SER A 83 -11.58 9.81 -7.52
C SER A 83 -10.35 10.26 -8.32
N ASN A 84 -10.59 10.88 -9.47
CA ASN A 84 -9.49 11.41 -10.29
C ASN A 84 -8.68 12.46 -9.54
N THR A 85 -9.35 13.30 -8.75
CA THR A 85 -8.69 14.32 -7.96
C THR A 85 -7.75 13.71 -6.93
N ASP A 86 -8.25 12.73 -6.18
CA ASP A 86 -7.44 12.07 -5.15
C ASP A 86 -6.32 11.25 -5.77
N ARG A 87 -6.57 10.60 -6.90
CA ARG A 87 -5.54 9.87 -7.63
C ARG A 87 -4.38 10.79 -8.00
N ASN A 88 -4.69 11.94 -8.56
CA ASN A 88 -3.65 12.89 -8.96
C ASN A 88 -2.89 13.42 -7.74
N ARG A 89 -3.58 13.67 -6.64
CA ARG A 89 -2.94 14.11 -5.41
C ARG A 89 -2.00 13.07 -4.83
N LEU A 90 -2.39 11.80 -4.87
CA LEU A 90 -1.54 10.72 -4.39
C LEU A 90 -0.28 10.60 -5.24
N ILE A 91 -0.43 10.68 -6.56
CA ILE A 91 0.71 10.63 -7.48
C ILE A 91 1.63 11.82 -7.22
N ASP A 92 1.09 13.01 -7.08
CA ASP A 92 1.87 14.22 -6.82
C ASP A 92 2.65 14.14 -5.51
N GLN A 93 2.15 13.41 -4.54
CA GLN A 93 2.80 13.25 -3.24
C GLN A 93 3.63 11.96 -3.14
N ASP A 94 3.79 11.24 -4.24
CA ASP A 94 4.51 9.97 -4.28
C ASP A 94 3.95 8.93 -3.31
N VAL A 95 2.63 8.89 -3.17
CA VAL A 95 1.95 7.88 -2.36
C VAL A 95 1.50 6.76 -3.27
N TYR A 96 1.99 5.55 -3.00
CA TYR A 96 1.71 4.40 -3.84
C TYR A 96 0.36 3.77 -3.51
N PHE A 97 -0.33 3.29 -4.54
CA PHE A 97 -1.66 2.71 -4.37
C PHE A 97 -1.95 1.67 -5.45
N ILE A 98 -2.91 0.81 -5.16
CA ILE A 98 -3.47 -0.14 -6.11
C ILE A 98 -4.98 -0.08 -6.02
N VAL A 99 -5.65 0.08 -7.15
CA VAL A 99 -7.08 -0.18 -7.29
C VAL A 99 -7.18 -1.40 -8.18
N SER A 100 -7.43 -2.56 -7.58
CA SER A 100 -7.33 -3.86 -8.26
C SER A 100 -8.16 -3.90 -9.53
N GLY A 101 -7.53 -4.34 -10.62
CA GLY A 101 -8.18 -4.46 -11.92
C GLY A 101 -8.43 -3.14 -12.64
N LYS A 102 -7.99 -2.02 -12.08
CA LYS A 102 -8.24 -0.70 -12.69
C LYS A 102 -6.93 0.06 -12.93
N TYR A 103 -6.32 0.58 -11.89
CA TYR A 103 -5.09 1.35 -12.04
C TYR A 103 -4.24 1.24 -10.77
N PHE A 104 -3.01 1.66 -10.91
CA PHE A 104 -2.04 1.56 -9.82
C PHE A 104 -0.94 2.59 -10.01
N PHE A 105 -0.26 2.89 -8.91
CA PHE A 105 0.94 3.71 -8.93
C PHE A 105 1.90 3.09 -7.92
N LEU A 106 2.98 2.51 -8.40
CA LEU A 106 3.92 1.73 -7.60
C LEU A 106 5.32 2.28 -7.76
N PRO A 107 6.24 1.94 -6.83
CA PRO A 107 7.61 2.42 -6.94
C PRO A 107 8.19 2.05 -8.29
N ASN A 108 8.89 3.00 -8.88
CA ASN A 108 9.53 2.79 -10.17
C ASN A 108 10.85 2.07 -9.94
N LEU A 109 10.92 0.84 -10.41
CA LEU A 109 12.11 0.02 -10.28
C LEU A 109 12.99 0.24 -11.50
N LEU A 110 13.78 1.28 -11.47
CA LEU A 110 14.81 1.42 -12.47
C LEU A 110 15.97 0.54 -12.05
N VAL A 111 16.07 -0.59 -12.70
CA VAL A 111 17.21 -1.47 -12.46
C VAL A 111 18.45 -0.81 -13.03
N ARG A 112 19.42 -0.61 -12.20
CA ARG A 112 20.70 -0.02 -12.59
C ARG A 112 21.72 -1.11 -12.65
N SER A 113 22.29 -1.24 -13.76
CA SER A 113 23.36 -2.23 -13.90
C SER A 113 24.69 -1.55 -13.97
#